data_9276dc298a921a0eb06169afe5018535
#
_entry.id   9276dc298a921a0eb06169afe5018535
#
_cell.length_a   1.000
_cell.length_b   1.000
_cell.length_c   1.000
_cell.angle_alpha   90.00
_cell.angle_beta   90.00
_cell.angle_gamma   90.00
#
_symmetry.space_group_name_H-M   'P 1'
#
loop_
_entity.id
_entity.type
_entity.pdbx_description
1 polymer ?
#
loop_
_entity_poly.entity_id
_entity_poly.type
_entity_poly.pdbx_seq_one_letter_code
_entity_poly.pdbx_strand_id
1 'polypeptide(L)'
;MSGVLALAAGSFLSGCEKDQLKGPQAEVKPHNEKLDLPSVPSFDLPAAASDGTHSVKELRVKGKKFLDQEVTIKGYVTWAYDCPTAIRTENMSDADVMKKIEDDPQVCERAKFYIGDAPDTPPDRSLWVVDVPRPPNKKEIKNLPKEDIANWPAVPPYKVGDEMIITGEFRLSSPHSERNSEGLIVYKKLKNVTQAGWETPAPAPDAPTAPPAPTKAAPKH
;
A
#
# COMPACT_ATOMS: atom_id res chain seq x y z
N MET A 1 -24.79 8.31 -87.42
CA MET A 1 -23.73 9.22 -87.03
C MET A 1 -23.76 9.34 -85.54
N SER A 2 -22.92 8.61 -84.81
CA SER A 2 -22.67 8.79 -83.35
C SER A 2 -21.51 7.91 -82.99
N GLY A 3 -20.37 8.53 -82.70
CA GLY A 3 -19.17 7.87 -82.31
C GLY A 3 -19.22 7.59 -80.81
N VAL A 4 -18.89 6.38 -80.41
CA VAL A 4 -18.72 5.97 -79.03
C VAL A 4 -17.23 5.91 -78.74
N LEU A 5 -16.78 6.77 -77.81
CA LEU A 5 -15.42 6.84 -77.30
C LEU A 5 -15.33 5.96 -76.04
N ALA A 6 -14.62 4.83 -76.14
CA ALA A 6 -14.38 3.97 -75.03
C ALA A 6 -13.07 4.42 -74.28
N LEU A 7 -13.21 4.93 -73.08
CA LEU A 7 -12.05 5.20 -72.16
C LEU A 7 -11.74 3.91 -71.42
N ALA A 8 -10.57 3.34 -71.70
CA ALA A 8 -9.99 2.26 -70.90
C ALA A 8 -9.24 2.83 -69.68
N ALA A 9 -9.79 2.65 -68.50
CA ALA A 9 -9.08 2.95 -67.23
C ALA A 9 -8.16 1.80 -66.88
N GLY A 10 -6.87 2.00 -67.08
CA GLY A 10 -5.83 1.05 -66.61
C GLY A 10 -5.56 1.22 -65.13
N SER A 11 -5.92 0.23 -64.35
CA SER A 11 -5.58 0.15 -62.92
C SER A 11 -4.14 -0.37 -62.76
N PHE A 12 -3.22 0.51 -62.42
CA PHE A 12 -1.88 0.13 -61.98
C PHE A 12 -1.96 -0.35 -60.50
N LEU A 13 -2.05 -1.63 -60.28
CA LEU A 13 -1.81 -2.27 -59.01
C LEU A 13 -0.27 -2.39 -58.81
N SER A 14 0.35 -1.38 -58.25
CA SER A 14 1.72 -1.48 -57.77
C SER A 14 1.72 -2.40 -56.55
N GLY A 15 2.02 -3.68 -56.74
CA GLY A 15 2.31 -4.61 -55.68
C GLY A 15 3.58 -4.17 -54.96
N CYS A 16 3.50 -3.83 -53.68
CA CYS A 16 4.67 -3.74 -52.84
C CYS A 16 5.25 -5.15 -52.69
N GLU A 17 6.26 -5.45 -53.46
CA GLU A 17 7.12 -6.60 -53.27
C GLU A 17 7.80 -6.42 -51.91
N LYS A 18 7.40 -7.23 -50.90
CA LYS A 18 8.12 -7.30 -49.63
C LYS A 18 9.47 -7.93 -49.94
N ASP A 19 10.48 -7.10 -50.10
CA ASP A 19 11.86 -7.53 -50.04
C ASP A 19 12.10 -8.18 -48.66
N GLN A 20 11.99 -9.49 -48.64
CA GLN A 20 12.46 -10.27 -47.53
C GLN A 20 13.97 -10.14 -47.53
N LEU A 21 14.49 -9.26 -46.66
CA LEU A 21 15.90 -9.24 -46.32
C LEU A 21 16.26 -10.62 -45.75
N LYS A 22 16.59 -11.56 -46.66
CA LYS A 22 17.22 -12.81 -46.30
C LYS A 22 18.65 -12.49 -45.91
N GLY A 23 18.83 -12.03 -44.65
CA GLY A 23 20.15 -12.04 -44.04
C GLY A 23 20.77 -13.44 -44.10
N PRO A 24 22.08 -13.57 -44.04
CA PRO A 24 22.72 -14.87 -44.03
C PRO A 24 22.05 -15.71 -42.93
N GLN A 25 21.55 -16.90 -43.26
CA GLN A 25 21.00 -17.83 -42.29
C GLN A 25 22.10 -18.14 -41.29
N ALA A 26 21.96 -17.58 -40.08
CA ALA A 26 22.82 -17.95 -38.99
C ALA A 26 22.52 -19.44 -38.69
N GLU A 27 23.45 -20.33 -39.04
CA GLU A 27 23.42 -21.72 -38.52
C GLU A 27 23.61 -21.66 -37.02
N VAL A 28 22.52 -21.52 -36.28
CA VAL A 28 22.54 -21.68 -34.84
C VAL A 28 22.69 -23.19 -34.59
N LYS A 29 23.90 -23.64 -34.41
CA LYS A 29 24.16 -24.97 -33.87
C LYS A 29 23.52 -25.00 -32.48
N PRO A 30 22.57 -25.93 -32.20
CA PRO A 30 22.00 -26.04 -30.87
C PRO A 30 23.12 -26.36 -29.89
N HIS A 31 23.53 -25.37 -29.13
CA HIS A 31 24.56 -25.53 -28.11
C HIS A 31 23.83 -26.05 -26.87
N ASN A 32 23.85 -27.37 -26.72
CA ASN A 32 23.36 -28.04 -25.51
C ASN A 32 24.41 -27.95 -24.41
N GLU A 33 24.81 -26.72 -24.06
CA GLU A 33 25.53 -26.50 -22.81
C GLU A 33 24.56 -26.80 -21.67
N LYS A 34 24.86 -27.82 -20.89
CA LYS A 34 24.27 -27.97 -19.57
C LYS A 34 24.79 -26.80 -18.73
N LEU A 35 23.99 -25.73 -18.70
CA LEU A 35 24.22 -24.64 -17.77
C LEU A 35 24.10 -25.22 -16.35
N ASP A 36 25.25 -25.32 -15.68
CA ASP A 36 25.31 -25.65 -14.26
C ASP A 36 24.87 -24.41 -13.51
N LEU A 37 23.55 -24.21 -13.47
CA LEU A 37 22.97 -23.10 -12.76
C LEU A 37 23.14 -23.33 -11.25
N PRO A 38 23.66 -22.36 -10.49
CA PRO A 38 23.70 -22.46 -9.04
C PRO A 38 22.30 -22.83 -8.54
N SER A 39 22.23 -23.73 -7.56
CA SER A 39 20.97 -24.09 -6.93
C SER A 39 20.27 -22.81 -6.46
N VAL A 40 19.02 -22.61 -6.88
CA VAL A 40 18.22 -21.49 -6.41
C VAL A 40 18.13 -21.60 -4.88
N PRO A 41 18.60 -20.59 -4.12
CA PRO A 41 18.50 -20.65 -2.67
C PRO A 41 17.03 -20.87 -2.30
N SER A 42 16.77 -21.88 -1.46
CA SER A 42 15.44 -22.11 -0.92
C SER A 42 15.06 -20.89 -0.09
N PHE A 43 13.96 -20.25 -0.42
CA PHE A 43 13.38 -19.23 0.46
C PHE A 43 12.73 -19.99 1.63
N ASP A 44 13.42 -20.05 2.76
CA ASP A 44 12.82 -20.54 4.00
C ASP A 44 11.74 -19.54 4.44
N LEU A 45 10.52 -19.81 3.99
CA LEU A 45 9.35 -19.14 4.51
C LEU A 45 9.03 -19.77 5.87
N PRO A 46 8.73 -18.96 6.89
CA PRO A 46 8.20 -19.50 8.13
C PRO A 46 7.00 -20.40 7.83
N ALA A 47 6.89 -21.51 8.53
CA ALA A 47 5.68 -22.32 8.46
C ALA A 47 4.46 -21.43 8.78
N ALA A 48 3.35 -21.66 8.05
CA ALA A 48 2.11 -20.95 8.35
C ALA A 48 1.76 -21.16 9.84
N ALA A 49 1.45 -20.09 10.55
CA ALA A 49 1.08 -20.19 11.95
C ALA A 49 -0.24 -20.96 12.08
N SER A 50 -0.32 -21.83 13.09
CA SER A 50 -1.51 -22.66 13.34
C SER A 50 -2.77 -21.85 13.68
N ASP A 51 -2.61 -20.58 14.06
CA ASP A 51 -3.68 -19.64 14.38
C ASP A 51 -4.22 -18.84 13.18
N GLY A 52 -3.72 -19.15 11.97
CA GLY A 52 -4.11 -18.46 10.73
C GLY A 52 -3.48 -17.09 10.54
N THR A 53 -2.53 -16.69 11.39
CA THR A 53 -1.78 -15.45 11.19
C THR A 53 -0.67 -15.64 10.16
N HIS A 54 -0.38 -14.57 9.42
CA HIS A 54 0.72 -14.52 8.47
C HIS A 54 1.93 -13.79 9.06
N SER A 55 3.12 -14.16 8.66
CA SER A 55 4.32 -13.39 8.91
C SER A 55 4.45 -12.24 7.89
N VAL A 56 5.17 -11.18 8.26
CA VAL A 56 5.47 -10.08 7.35
C VAL A 56 6.25 -10.57 6.13
N LYS A 57 7.24 -11.44 6.34
CA LYS A 57 8.02 -12.07 5.26
C LYS A 57 7.14 -12.86 4.29
N GLU A 58 6.14 -13.61 4.79
CA GLU A 58 5.22 -14.35 3.94
C GLU A 58 4.43 -13.41 3.03
N LEU A 59 3.85 -12.34 3.57
CA LEU A 59 3.08 -11.37 2.79
C LEU A 59 3.96 -10.66 1.76
N ARG A 60 5.20 -10.32 2.10
CA ARG A 60 6.14 -9.71 1.14
C ARG A 60 6.48 -10.64 -0.02
N VAL A 61 6.65 -11.93 0.24
CA VAL A 61 7.02 -12.92 -0.80
C VAL A 61 5.81 -13.37 -1.61
N LYS A 62 4.68 -13.61 -0.93
CA LYS A 62 3.46 -14.16 -1.55
C LYS A 62 2.35 -13.12 -1.76
N GLY A 63 2.61 -11.83 -1.53
CA GLY A 63 1.61 -10.77 -1.44
C GLY A 63 0.61 -10.71 -2.59
N LYS A 64 1.05 -11.04 -3.81
CA LYS A 64 0.14 -11.11 -4.97
C LYS A 64 -1.06 -12.06 -4.77
N LYS A 65 -0.93 -13.08 -3.90
CA LYS A 65 -2.02 -14.01 -3.58
C LYS A 65 -3.05 -13.43 -2.62
N PHE A 66 -2.65 -12.41 -1.87
CA PHE A 66 -3.45 -11.79 -0.81
C PHE A 66 -3.96 -10.39 -1.20
N LEU A 67 -3.71 -9.97 -2.45
CA LEU A 67 -4.10 -8.65 -2.92
C LEU A 67 -5.60 -8.44 -2.77
N ASP A 68 -5.97 -7.29 -2.20
CA ASP A 68 -7.35 -6.88 -1.90
C ASP A 68 -8.11 -7.87 -0.98
N GLN A 69 -7.38 -8.70 -0.23
CA GLN A 69 -7.95 -9.62 0.75
C GLN A 69 -7.69 -9.14 2.17
N GLU A 70 -8.59 -9.49 3.06
CA GLU A 70 -8.39 -9.33 4.49
C GLU A 70 -7.38 -10.38 4.99
N VAL A 71 -6.33 -9.92 5.63
CA VAL A 71 -5.29 -10.75 6.22
C VAL A 71 -5.08 -10.40 7.68
N THR A 72 -4.66 -11.38 8.46
CA THR A 72 -4.22 -11.16 9.84
C THR A 72 -2.74 -11.45 9.92
N ILE A 73 -1.96 -10.46 10.36
CA ILE A 73 -0.52 -10.56 10.52
C ILE A 73 -0.12 -10.47 11.98
N LYS A 74 0.96 -11.15 12.34
CA LYS A 74 1.59 -11.04 13.64
C LYS A 74 3.01 -10.52 13.45
N GLY A 75 3.42 -9.55 14.27
CA GLY A 75 4.76 -8.97 14.19
C GLY A 75 4.97 -7.87 15.21
N TYR A 76 6.07 -7.14 15.07
CA TYR A 76 6.52 -6.08 15.97
C TYR A 76 6.48 -4.73 15.30
N VAL A 77 6.06 -3.69 16.03
CA VAL A 77 6.16 -2.31 15.56
C VAL A 77 7.63 -1.92 15.51
N THR A 78 8.16 -1.68 14.31
CA THR A 78 9.57 -1.33 14.12
C THR A 78 9.81 0.17 13.99
N TRP A 79 8.78 0.91 13.58
CA TRP A 79 8.77 2.36 13.49
C TRP A 79 7.33 2.87 13.56
N ALA A 80 7.12 4.04 14.16
CA ALA A 80 5.82 4.70 14.24
C ALA A 80 5.94 6.16 13.79
N TYR A 81 4.96 6.64 13.01
CA TYR A 81 4.90 8.02 12.61
C TYR A 81 4.60 8.91 13.82
N ASP A 82 5.47 9.87 14.04
CA ASP A 82 5.32 10.92 15.05
C ASP A 82 5.31 12.29 14.36
N CYS A 83 4.14 12.95 14.34
CA CYS A 83 3.97 14.20 13.63
C CYS A 83 4.89 15.32 14.17
N PRO A 84 5.00 15.56 15.48
CA PRO A 84 5.91 16.55 16.01
C PRO A 84 7.35 16.40 15.51
N THR A 85 7.84 15.18 15.47
CA THR A 85 9.19 14.89 14.96
C THR A 85 9.28 15.10 13.45
N ALA A 86 8.26 14.68 12.70
CA ALA A 86 8.27 14.73 11.23
C ALA A 86 8.23 16.15 10.66
N ILE A 87 7.56 17.09 11.34
CA ILE A 87 7.42 18.49 10.87
C ILE A 87 8.43 19.46 11.49
N ARG A 88 9.23 18.98 12.44
CA ARG A 88 10.23 19.77 13.13
C ARG A 88 11.36 20.16 12.18
N THR A 89 11.72 21.42 12.19
CA THR A 89 12.94 21.93 11.55
C THR A 89 13.94 22.37 12.64
N GLU A 90 15.21 22.52 12.26
CA GLU A 90 16.31 22.81 13.20
C GLU A 90 16.08 24.04 14.12
N ASN A 91 15.28 25.01 13.66
CA ASN A 91 15.04 26.26 14.39
C ASN A 91 13.68 26.32 15.09
N MET A 92 12.93 25.21 15.18
CA MET A 92 11.61 25.18 15.81
C MET A 92 11.70 24.68 17.25
N SER A 93 11.14 25.46 18.18
CA SER A 93 10.91 24.99 19.56
C SER A 93 9.73 24.01 19.62
N ASP A 94 9.60 23.26 20.72
CA ASP A 94 8.44 22.39 20.94
C ASP A 94 7.12 23.15 20.90
N ALA A 95 7.10 24.37 21.45
CA ALA A 95 5.92 25.23 21.46
C ALA A 95 5.52 25.64 20.01
N ASP A 96 6.49 25.96 19.15
CA ASP A 96 6.23 26.32 17.75
C ASP A 96 5.69 25.12 16.95
N VAL A 97 6.26 23.93 17.18
CA VAL A 97 5.79 22.67 16.55
C VAL A 97 4.34 22.40 16.95
N MET A 98 4.04 22.45 18.25
CA MET A 98 2.68 22.23 18.75
C MET A 98 1.69 23.26 18.24
N LYS A 99 2.08 24.54 18.20
CA LYS A 99 1.27 25.61 17.62
C LYS A 99 0.99 25.38 16.14
N LYS A 100 2.00 24.98 15.36
CA LYS A 100 1.84 24.68 13.93
C LYS A 100 0.83 23.56 13.69
N ILE A 101 0.87 22.49 14.51
CA ILE A 101 -0.10 21.39 14.44
C ILE A 101 -1.50 21.87 14.82
N GLU A 102 -1.62 22.76 15.80
CA GLU A 102 -2.88 23.29 16.27
C GLU A 102 -3.53 24.24 15.24
N ASP A 103 -2.72 25.09 14.62
CA ASP A 103 -3.16 26.04 13.59
C ASP A 103 -3.55 25.32 12.29
N ASP A 104 -2.78 24.31 11.88
CA ASP A 104 -3.05 23.49 10.71
C ASP A 104 -2.83 22.00 10.99
N PRO A 105 -3.84 21.28 11.46
CA PRO A 105 -3.71 19.82 11.68
C PRO A 105 -3.42 19.00 10.43
N GLN A 106 -3.61 19.56 9.22
CA GLN A 106 -3.34 18.86 7.97
C GLN A 106 -1.84 18.80 7.63
N VAL A 107 -1.02 19.52 8.37
CA VAL A 107 0.45 19.40 8.26
C VAL A 107 0.95 18.02 8.70
N CYS A 108 0.19 17.35 9.57
CA CYS A 108 0.46 15.97 9.96
C CYS A 108 -0.05 14.99 8.90
N GLU A 109 0.76 13.99 8.58
CA GLU A 109 0.27 12.85 7.82
C GLU A 109 -0.67 11.98 8.66
N ARG A 110 -1.37 11.06 8.02
CA ARG A 110 -2.22 10.08 8.73
C ARG A 110 -1.35 9.16 9.59
N ALA A 111 -1.92 8.73 10.72
CA ALA A 111 -1.26 7.79 11.61
C ALA A 111 -0.91 6.49 10.86
N LYS A 112 0.34 6.06 10.98
CA LYS A 112 0.89 4.90 10.31
C LYS A 112 2.11 4.39 11.05
N PHE A 113 2.43 3.12 10.88
CA PHE A 113 3.64 2.54 11.44
C PHE A 113 4.16 1.39 10.55
N TYR A 114 5.39 0.97 10.79
CA TYR A 114 5.93 -0.26 10.20
C TYR A 114 5.74 -1.44 11.15
N ILE A 115 5.44 -2.61 10.56
CA ILE A 115 5.44 -3.89 11.26
C ILE A 115 6.46 -4.83 10.61
N GLY A 116 7.26 -5.50 11.41
CA GLY A 116 8.26 -6.47 10.99
C GLY A 116 8.12 -7.79 11.75
N ASP A 117 8.80 -8.84 11.28
CA ASP A 117 8.78 -10.15 11.95
C ASP A 117 9.59 -10.18 13.26
N ALA A 118 10.49 -9.21 13.46
CA ALA A 118 11.27 -9.01 14.68
C ALA A 118 11.33 -7.52 15.05
N PRO A 119 11.60 -7.16 16.31
CA PRO A 119 11.66 -5.77 16.77
C PRO A 119 12.69 -4.90 16.02
N ASP A 120 13.75 -5.53 15.52
CA ASP A 120 14.85 -4.91 14.77
C ASP A 120 14.74 -5.07 13.25
N THR A 121 13.58 -5.53 12.76
CA THR A 121 13.36 -5.67 11.32
C THR A 121 13.52 -4.31 10.64
N PRO A 122 14.41 -4.17 9.64
CA PRO A 122 14.63 -2.91 8.97
C PRO A 122 13.44 -2.50 8.09
N PRO A 123 13.28 -1.20 7.78
CA PRO A 123 12.14 -0.67 7.02
C PRO A 123 11.92 -1.34 5.66
N ASP A 124 12.98 -1.69 4.95
CA ASP A 124 12.95 -2.37 3.65
C ASP A 124 12.42 -3.81 3.72
N ARG A 125 12.33 -4.40 4.93
CA ARG A 125 11.77 -5.71 5.19
C ARG A 125 10.46 -5.69 5.97
N SER A 126 10.01 -4.50 6.36
CA SER A 126 8.76 -4.26 7.08
C SER A 126 7.60 -3.99 6.13
N LEU A 127 6.38 -4.05 6.61
CA LEU A 127 5.17 -3.60 5.91
C LEU A 127 4.61 -2.35 6.56
N TRP A 128 4.06 -1.45 5.76
CA TRP A 128 3.28 -0.33 6.24
C TRP A 128 1.93 -0.80 6.79
N VAL A 129 1.54 -0.28 7.94
CA VAL A 129 0.16 -0.27 8.41
C VAL A 129 -0.33 1.17 8.32
N VAL A 130 -1.36 1.40 7.53
CA VAL A 130 -1.91 2.73 7.21
C VAL A 130 -3.36 2.86 7.67
N ASP A 131 -3.87 4.09 7.69
CA ASP A 131 -5.23 4.42 8.12
C ASP A 131 -5.53 4.00 9.57
N VAL A 132 -4.50 4.00 10.40
CA VAL A 132 -4.64 3.75 11.85
C VAL A 132 -5.45 4.90 12.48
N PRO A 133 -6.45 4.61 13.32
CA PRO A 133 -7.20 5.64 14.04
C PRO A 133 -6.29 6.54 14.87
N ARG A 134 -6.55 7.83 14.82
CA ARG A 134 -5.91 8.86 15.66
C ARG A 134 -6.96 9.57 16.51
N PRO A 135 -6.58 10.24 17.58
CA PRO A 135 -7.52 11.08 18.30
C PRO A 135 -8.02 12.24 17.42
N PRO A 136 -9.25 12.73 17.63
CA PRO A 136 -9.75 13.90 16.93
C PRO A 136 -8.94 15.15 17.33
N ASN A 137 -8.65 16.00 16.38
CA ASN A 137 -7.96 17.26 16.64
C ASN A 137 -8.93 18.31 17.20
N LYS A 138 -8.40 19.43 17.71
CA LYS A 138 -9.20 20.53 18.30
C LYS A 138 -10.23 21.11 17.35
N LYS A 139 -9.91 21.22 16.05
CA LYS A 139 -10.85 21.74 15.04
C LYS A 139 -11.98 20.74 14.79
N GLU A 140 -11.69 19.44 14.74
CA GLU A 140 -12.70 18.38 14.61
C GLU A 140 -13.61 18.36 15.83
N ILE A 141 -13.05 18.39 17.06
CA ILE A 141 -13.84 18.43 18.29
C ILE A 141 -14.79 19.63 18.32
N LYS A 142 -14.35 20.79 17.79
CA LYS A 142 -15.16 22.02 17.77
C LYS A 142 -16.24 22.02 16.69
N ASN A 143 -15.96 21.41 15.54
CA ASN A 143 -16.80 21.55 14.34
C ASN A 143 -17.71 20.35 14.06
N LEU A 144 -17.39 19.18 14.61
CA LEU A 144 -18.19 17.98 14.42
C LEU A 144 -19.32 17.87 15.45
N PRO A 145 -20.43 17.21 15.10
CA PRO A 145 -21.47 16.85 16.04
C PRO A 145 -20.90 16.04 17.22
N LYS A 146 -21.47 16.21 18.41
CA LYS A 146 -21.03 15.48 19.60
C LYS A 146 -21.17 13.95 19.44
N GLU A 147 -22.14 13.52 18.65
CA GLU A 147 -22.37 12.10 18.34
C GLU A 147 -21.21 11.51 17.51
N ASP A 148 -20.68 12.26 16.53
CA ASP A 148 -19.55 11.83 15.73
C ASP A 148 -18.27 11.73 16.57
N ILE A 149 -18.09 12.65 17.52
CA ILE A 149 -16.96 12.60 18.46
C ILE A 149 -17.12 11.42 19.43
N ALA A 150 -18.34 11.16 19.92
CA ALA A 150 -18.60 10.01 20.80
C ALA A 150 -18.37 8.65 20.10
N ASN A 151 -18.63 8.61 18.78
CA ASN A 151 -18.46 7.43 17.93
C ASN A 151 -17.08 7.40 17.24
N TRP A 152 -16.13 8.25 17.68
CA TRP A 152 -14.80 8.27 17.09
C TRP A 152 -14.13 6.91 17.22
N PRO A 153 -13.46 6.43 16.18
CA PRO A 153 -12.78 5.13 16.24
C PRO A 153 -11.81 5.04 17.42
N ALA A 154 -11.84 3.92 18.12
CA ALA A 154 -10.92 3.68 19.23
C ALA A 154 -9.47 3.76 18.74
N VAL A 155 -8.68 4.59 19.40
CA VAL A 155 -7.27 4.79 19.07
C VAL A 155 -6.44 3.67 19.69
N PRO A 156 -5.78 2.82 18.88
CA PRO A 156 -4.98 1.74 19.42
C PRO A 156 -3.72 2.28 20.09
N PRO A 157 -3.39 1.82 21.32
CA PRO A 157 -2.12 2.11 21.92
C PRO A 157 -1.03 1.27 21.25
N TYR A 158 0.01 1.89 20.73
CA TYR A 158 1.19 1.20 20.19
C TYR A 158 2.44 2.06 20.34
N LYS A 159 3.56 1.40 20.48
CA LYS A 159 4.89 1.99 20.46
C LYS A 159 5.88 1.06 19.79
N VAL A 160 7.01 1.59 19.37
CA VAL A 160 8.11 0.79 18.81
C VAL A 160 8.52 -0.32 19.77
N GLY A 161 8.64 -1.54 19.26
CA GLY A 161 8.94 -2.74 20.03
C GLY A 161 7.72 -3.55 20.51
N ASP A 162 6.51 -3.00 20.41
CA ASP A 162 5.30 -3.75 20.80
C ASP A 162 5.02 -4.89 19.81
N GLU A 163 4.65 -6.05 20.33
CA GLU A 163 4.13 -7.19 19.56
C GLU A 163 2.65 -7.00 19.29
N MET A 164 2.26 -7.13 18.03
CA MET A 164 0.92 -6.86 17.53
C MET A 164 0.36 -8.01 16.72
N ILE A 165 -0.96 -8.20 16.80
CA ILE A 165 -1.75 -8.94 15.83
C ILE A 165 -2.66 -7.94 15.13
N ILE A 166 -2.50 -7.79 13.82
CA ILE A 166 -3.21 -6.78 13.03
C ILE A 166 -4.03 -7.46 11.95
N THR A 167 -5.30 -7.12 11.86
CA THR A 167 -6.15 -7.51 10.74
C THR A 167 -6.42 -6.29 9.89
N GLY A 168 -6.27 -6.44 8.60
CA GLY A 168 -6.50 -5.39 7.62
C GLY A 168 -6.50 -5.92 6.21
N GLU A 169 -6.73 -5.05 5.26
CA GLU A 169 -6.72 -5.39 3.84
C GLU A 169 -5.32 -5.21 3.26
N PHE A 170 -4.79 -6.26 2.62
CA PHE A 170 -3.49 -6.18 1.96
C PHE A 170 -3.60 -5.51 0.60
N ARG A 171 -2.88 -4.40 0.41
CA ARG A 171 -2.88 -3.61 -0.82
C ARG A 171 -1.47 -3.22 -1.26
N LEU A 172 -1.35 -2.78 -2.52
CA LEU A 172 -0.10 -2.19 -3.05
C LEU A 172 -0.08 -0.67 -2.93
N SER A 173 -1.22 -0.03 -2.77
CA SER A 173 -1.34 1.42 -2.59
C SER A 173 -2.25 1.77 -1.44
N SER A 174 -1.93 2.85 -0.74
CA SER A 174 -2.80 3.41 0.29
C SER A 174 -4.05 4.01 -0.34
N PRO A 175 -5.23 3.93 0.31
CA PRO A 175 -6.45 4.59 -0.16
C PRO A 175 -6.31 6.11 -0.39
N HIS A 176 -5.29 6.72 0.21
CA HIS A 176 -5.03 8.16 0.16
C HIS A 176 -3.75 8.55 -0.58
N SER A 177 -3.16 7.63 -1.34
CA SER A 177 -1.93 7.85 -2.07
C SER A 177 -1.92 7.07 -3.39
N GLU A 178 -1.51 7.72 -4.45
CA GLU A 178 -1.33 7.09 -5.77
C GLU A 178 0.01 6.33 -5.87
N ARG A 179 0.86 6.41 -4.83
CA ARG A 179 2.15 5.71 -4.83
C ARG A 179 1.94 4.24 -4.51
N ASN A 180 2.47 3.39 -5.40
CA ASN A 180 2.55 1.96 -5.16
C ASN A 180 3.65 1.65 -4.13
N SER A 181 3.43 0.59 -3.37
CA SER A 181 4.39 0.00 -2.44
C SER A 181 4.59 -1.48 -2.76
N GLU A 182 5.54 -2.12 -2.11
CA GLU A 182 5.73 -3.57 -2.19
C GLU A 182 4.69 -4.36 -1.37
N GLY A 183 3.77 -3.65 -0.76
CA GLY A 183 2.68 -4.16 0.07
C GLY A 183 2.49 -3.32 1.32
N LEU A 184 1.23 -3.15 1.70
CA LEU A 184 0.81 -2.46 2.92
C LEU A 184 -0.48 -3.08 3.46
N ILE A 185 -0.76 -2.82 4.72
CA ILE A 185 -2.01 -3.21 5.38
C ILE A 185 -2.85 -1.97 5.64
N VAL A 186 -4.04 -1.92 5.07
CA VAL A 186 -5.05 -0.94 5.44
C VAL A 186 -5.72 -1.44 6.73
N TYR A 187 -5.55 -0.68 7.81
CA TYR A 187 -6.00 -1.05 9.14
C TYR A 187 -7.50 -1.33 9.22
N LYS A 188 -7.88 -2.39 9.92
CA LYS A 188 -9.27 -2.66 10.35
C LYS A 188 -9.36 -2.88 11.85
N LYS A 189 -8.53 -3.75 12.40
CA LYS A 189 -8.46 -4.02 13.84
C LYS A 189 -7.05 -4.42 14.27
N LEU A 190 -6.77 -4.26 15.54
CA LEU A 190 -5.48 -4.54 16.15
C LEU A 190 -5.67 -5.11 17.55
N LYS A 191 -4.81 -6.06 17.89
CA LYS A 191 -4.60 -6.54 19.26
C LYS A 191 -3.15 -6.28 19.62
N ASN A 192 -2.94 -5.48 20.66
CA ASN A 192 -1.61 -5.27 21.23
C ASN A 192 -1.31 -6.37 22.26
N VAL A 193 -0.40 -7.26 21.91
CA VAL A 193 -0.04 -8.41 22.76
C VAL A 193 0.79 -7.95 23.96
N THR A 194 1.67 -6.97 23.76
CA THR A 194 2.60 -6.45 24.79
C THR A 194 1.88 -5.62 25.83
N GLN A 195 0.90 -4.78 25.41
CA GLN A 195 0.20 -3.86 26.31
C GLN A 195 -1.11 -4.46 26.82
N ALA A 196 -1.01 -5.38 27.77
CA ALA A 196 -2.14 -5.98 28.49
C ALA A 196 -3.25 -6.58 27.59
N GLY A 197 -2.91 -6.97 26.35
CA GLY A 197 -3.86 -7.58 25.41
C GLY A 197 -4.94 -6.63 24.92
N TRP A 198 -4.67 -5.30 24.87
CA TRP A 198 -5.63 -4.34 24.31
C TRP A 198 -6.06 -4.77 22.89
N GLU A 199 -7.34 -4.77 22.63
CA GLU A 199 -7.90 -5.13 21.33
C GLU A 199 -8.89 -4.06 20.88
N THR A 200 -8.92 -3.79 19.57
CA THR A 200 -9.88 -2.86 18.98
C THR A 200 -11.30 -3.29 19.35
N PRO A 201 -12.11 -2.42 19.99
CA PRO A 201 -13.49 -2.74 20.33
C PRO A 201 -14.27 -3.15 19.09
N ALA A 202 -15.15 -4.12 19.23
CA ALA A 202 -16.10 -4.44 18.16
C ALA A 202 -16.97 -3.20 17.87
N PRO A 203 -17.29 -2.88 16.60
CA PRO A 203 -18.20 -1.80 16.29
C PRO A 203 -19.54 -2.06 16.97
N ALA A 204 -20.14 -0.99 17.52
CA ALA A 204 -21.47 -1.10 18.10
C ALA A 204 -22.45 -1.62 17.02
N PRO A 205 -23.39 -2.52 17.37
CA PRO A 205 -24.27 -3.18 16.41
C PRO A 205 -25.10 -2.21 15.54
N ASP A 206 -25.23 -0.95 15.93
CA ASP A 206 -25.99 0.10 15.24
C ASP A 206 -25.12 1.30 14.82
N ALA A 207 -23.80 1.17 14.85
CA ALA A 207 -22.92 2.27 14.42
C ALA A 207 -23.06 2.46 12.90
N PRO A 208 -23.48 3.65 12.41
CA PRO A 208 -23.48 3.93 10.98
C PRO A 208 -22.07 3.74 10.43
N THR A 209 -21.98 3.05 9.31
CA THR A 209 -20.70 2.86 8.59
C THR A 209 -20.03 4.23 8.45
N ALA A 210 -18.79 4.38 8.93
CA ALA A 210 -18.09 5.66 8.89
C ALA A 210 -18.20 6.27 7.49
N PRO A 211 -18.57 7.57 7.38
CA PRO A 211 -18.69 8.20 6.08
C PRO A 211 -17.36 8.08 5.31
N PRO A 212 -17.42 7.82 3.99
CA PRO A 212 -16.20 7.75 3.19
C PRO A 212 -15.42 9.06 3.36
N ALA A 213 -14.13 8.93 3.59
CA ALA A 213 -13.25 10.08 3.74
C ALA A 213 -13.48 11.04 2.55
N PRO A 214 -13.50 12.36 2.78
CA PRO A 214 -13.79 13.33 1.72
C PRO A 214 -12.80 13.16 0.58
N THR A 215 -13.32 12.75 -0.57
CA THR A 215 -12.56 12.62 -1.81
C THR A 215 -12.12 14.03 -2.20
N LYS A 216 -10.82 14.26 -2.21
CA LYS A 216 -10.24 15.53 -2.66
C LYS A 216 -10.68 15.72 -4.12
N ALA A 217 -11.51 16.73 -4.38
CA ALA A 217 -11.93 17.05 -5.73
C ALA A 217 -10.69 17.24 -6.62
N ALA A 218 -10.67 16.53 -7.75
CA ALA A 218 -9.60 16.68 -8.72
C ALA A 218 -9.53 18.14 -9.19
N PRO A 219 -8.34 18.72 -9.36
CA PRO A 219 -8.19 20.05 -9.92
C PRO A 219 -8.75 20.04 -11.35
N LYS A 220 -9.70 20.93 -11.61
CA LYS A 220 -10.16 21.19 -12.98
C LYS A 220 -9.02 21.87 -13.74
N HIS A 221 -8.49 21.21 -14.74
CA HIS A 221 -7.64 21.80 -15.78
C HIS A 221 -8.48 22.60 -16.77
#